data_9198f08da1bb47c518bc181b8cb2b80e
#
_entry.id   9198f08da1bb47c518bc181b8cb2b80e
#
_cell.length_a   1.000
_cell.length_b   1.000
_cell.length_c   1.000
_cell.angle_alpha   90.00
_cell.angle_beta   90.00
_cell.angle_gamma   90.00
#
_symmetry.space_group_name_H-M   'P 1'
#
loop_
_entity.id
_entity.type
_entity.pdbx_description
1 polymer ?
#
loop_
_entity_poly.entity_id
_entity_poly.type
_entity_poly.pdbx_seq_one_letter_code
_entity_poly.pdbx_strand_id
1 'polypeptide(L)'
;MDDAKSKQLMLRKGSLITKFLKFHFILACLSFFILGPTHANAFDFSEWDVLLKKYVEPDVIDGISLNSVAYGKLRLDPVFHQLESKLRLFSPTKLRTHQEKLAFWINVYNIFAVKIVTANYPLKSIKNVGGLFKSVWKIKAGTVGGEKYSLDEIEHGILRKMGDPRIHTAIVCASISCPNLSKKAYKSEKLNEQLDMQMSDFLANPNKGMRVDNNQQSKRILLSPIFDWFAEDFKSSGGVRKFIKPYVPTRHRHALENTQYPISYMDYNWSINGR
;
A
#
# COMPACT_ATOMS: atom_id res chain seq x y z
N MET A 1 -9.21 51.68 70.28
CA MET A 1 -8.44 50.38 70.09
C MET A 1 -9.12 49.45 69.09
N ASP A 2 -10.16 49.90 68.38
CA ASP A 2 -10.97 49.04 67.50
C ASP A 2 -10.71 49.22 65.94
N ASP A 3 -10.04 50.31 65.55
CA ASP A 3 -9.87 50.62 64.13
C ASP A 3 -8.75 49.81 63.46
N ALA A 4 -7.74 49.41 64.21
CA ALA A 4 -6.60 48.63 63.68
C ALA A 4 -6.98 47.13 63.40
N LYS A 5 -7.90 46.56 64.14
CA LYS A 5 -8.36 45.17 63.93
C LYS A 5 -9.28 45.04 62.74
N SER A 6 -10.10 46.07 62.46
CA SER A 6 -10.99 46.09 61.30
C SER A 6 -10.22 46.16 59.99
N LYS A 7 -9.14 46.96 59.85
CA LYS A 7 -8.31 47.08 58.70
C LYS A 7 -7.51 45.79 58.39
N GLN A 8 -7.06 45.08 59.47
CA GLN A 8 -6.33 43.86 59.32
C GLN A 8 -7.18 42.67 58.82
N LEU A 9 -8.51 42.69 59.21
CA LEU A 9 -9.46 41.68 58.75
C LEU A 9 -9.88 41.87 57.28
N MET A 10 -9.98 43.12 56.79
CA MET A 10 -10.27 43.39 55.35
C MET A 10 -9.11 43.05 54.46
N LEU A 11 -7.85 43.29 54.87
CA LEU A 11 -6.69 42.93 54.10
C LEU A 11 -6.51 41.40 53.98
N ARG A 12 -6.88 40.62 55.01
CA ARG A 12 -6.84 39.14 54.92
C ARG A 12 -7.92 38.57 54.01
N LYS A 13 -9.11 39.14 53.95
CA LYS A 13 -10.19 38.69 53.04
C LYS A 13 -9.88 39.01 51.58
N GLY A 14 -9.27 40.17 51.29
CA GLY A 14 -8.85 40.50 49.91
C GLY A 14 -7.77 39.59 49.37
N SER A 15 -6.82 39.15 50.21
CA SER A 15 -5.74 38.23 49.81
C SER A 15 -6.24 36.80 49.55
N LEU A 16 -7.29 36.32 50.23
CA LEU A 16 -7.89 35.01 49.95
C LEU A 16 -8.68 34.99 48.65
N ILE A 17 -9.44 36.04 48.35
CA ILE A 17 -10.25 36.13 47.15
C ILE A 17 -9.37 36.21 45.89
N THR A 18 -8.26 36.94 45.94
CA THR A 18 -7.29 37.03 44.82
C THR A 18 -6.52 35.73 44.62
N LYS A 19 -6.26 34.93 45.63
CA LYS A 19 -5.66 33.60 45.48
C LYS A 19 -6.61 32.57 44.87
N PHE A 20 -7.91 32.63 45.24
CA PHE A 20 -8.93 31.76 44.65
C PHE A 20 -9.20 32.09 43.17
N LEU A 21 -9.25 33.36 42.78
CA LEU A 21 -9.43 33.74 41.37
C LEU A 21 -8.20 33.35 40.49
N LYS A 22 -6.98 33.45 41.01
CA LYS A 22 -5.78 33.01 40.28
C LYS A 22 -5.70 31.51 40.09
N PHE A 23 -6.20 30.71 41.02
CA PHE A 23 -6.19 29.26 40.94
C PHE A 23 -7.26 28.73 39.96
N HIS A 24 -8.39 29.39 39.79
CA HIS A 24 -9.42 29.01 38.81
C HIS A 24 -9.06 29.43 37.37
N PHE A 25 -8.25 30.49 37.19
CA PHE A 25 -7.81 30.90 35.87
C PHE A 25 -6.69 29.98 35.27
N ILE A 26 -5.92 29.32 36.14
CA ILE A 26 -4.88 28.36 35.72
C ILE A 26 -5.51 27.00 35.38
N LEU A 27 -6.64 26.61 35.97
CA LEU A 27 -7.29 25.34 35.66
C LEU A 27 -8.17 25.38 34.39
N ALA A 28 -8.56 26.58 33.92
CA ALA A 28 -9.34 26.77 32.68
C ALA A 28 -8.51 26.72 31.41
N CYS A 29 -7.19 26.80 31.50
CA CYS A 29 -6.29 26.77 30.32
C CYS A 29 -5.74 25.38 29.98
N LEU A 30 -6.08 24.32 30.72
CA LEU A 30 -5.55 22.97 30.52
C LEU A 30 -6.54 22.01 29.83
N SER A 31 -7.66 22.51 29.31
CA SER A 31 -8.65 21.71 28.60
C SER A 31 -8.71 22.01 27.10
N PHE A 32 -7.64 22.56 26.48
CA PHE A 32 -7.47 22.44 25.06
C PHE A 32 -6.96 21.03 24.79
N PHE A 33 -7.86 20.06 24.85
CA PHE A 33 -7.68 18.81 24.12
C PHE A 33 -7.44 19.21 22.66
N ILE A 34 -6.20 19.13 22.23
CA ILE A 34 -5.88 19.06 20.81
C ILE A 34 -6.55 17.76 20.34
N LEU A 35 -7.81 17.86 19.92
CA LEU A 35 -8.40 16.92 19.01
C LEU A 35 -7.51 17.02 17.77
N GLY A 36 -6.52 16.14 17.72
CA GLY A 36 -5.76 15.91 16.49
C GLY A 36 -6.78 15.71 15.37
N PRO A 37 -6.43 16.03 14.11
CA PRO A 37 -7.35 15.89 13.01
C PRO A 37 -7.91 14.45 13.04
N THR A 38 -9.19 14.34 13.36
CA THR A 38 -9.90 13.08 13.20
C THR A 38 -9.80 12.74 11.71
N HIS A 39 -9.08 11.67 11.37
CA HIS A 39 -8.99 11.12 10.01
C HIS A 39 -10.35 10.55 9.54
N ALA A 40 -11.43 11.29 9.81
CA ALA A 40 -12.82 10.87 9.59
C ALA A 40 -13.22 10.71 8.11
N ASN A 41 -12.31 10.91 7.17
CA ASN A 41 -12.61 10.90 5.74
C ASN A 41 -11.86 9.81 4.94
N ALA A 42 -10.91 9.10 5.52
CA ALA A 42 -10.24 7.98 4.85
C ALA A 42 -11.19 6.78 4.75
N PHE A 43 -11.09 6.01 3.67
CA PHE A 43 -11.82 4.75 3.54
C PHE A 43 -11.28 3.71 4.54
N ASP A 44 -12.17 3.06 5.29
CA ASP A 44 -11.79 1.99 6.21
C ASP A 44 -11.62 0.67 5.45
N PHE A 45 -10.37 0.16 5.41
CA PHE A 45 -9.99 -1.11 4.81
C PHE A 45 -9.91 -2.26 5.84
N SER A 46 -10.56 -2.16 6.98
CA SER A 46 -10.53 -3.22 8.03
C SER A 46 -11.06 -4.57 7.51
N GLU A 47 -12.10 -4.57 6.69
CA GLU A 47 -12.59 -5.79 6.04
C GLU A 47 -11.55 -6.38 5.08
N TRP A 48 -10.80 -5.52 4.37
CA TRP A 48 -9.71 -5.99 3.51
C TRP A 48 -8.59 -6.61 4.33
N ASP A 49 -8.19 -6.02 5.46
CA ASP A 49 -7.22 -6.60 6.39
C ASP A 49 -7.67 -7.99 6.91
N VAL A 50 -8.96 -8.14 7.24
CA VAL A 50 -9.54 -9.44 7.67
C VAL A 50 -9.42 -10.49 6.55
N LEU A 51 -9.78 -10.13 5.32
CA LEU A 51 -9.73 -11.03 4.16
C LEU A 51 -8.29 -11.40 3.80
N LEU A 52 -7.36 -10.44 3.80
CA LEU A 52 -5.95 -10.67 3.55
C LEU A 52 -5.36 -11.64 4.58
N LYS A 53 -5.65 -11.44 5.86
CA LYS A 53 -5.18 -12.32 6.94
C LYS A 53 -5.74 -13.75 6.81
N LYS A 54 -6.98 -13.88 6.34
CA LYS A 54 -7.71 -15.17 6.26
C LYS A 54 -7.34 -15.99 5.02
N TYR A 55 -7.05 -15.33 3.89
CA TYR A 55 -6.95 -15.99 2.58
C TYR A 55 -5.60 -15.83 1.89
N VAL A 56 -4.64 -15.11 2.48
CA VAL A 56 -3.31 -14.90 1.91
C VAL A 56 -2.27 -15.55 2.82
N GLU A 57 -1.59 -16.60 2.31
CA GLU A 57 -0.63 -17.39 3.09
C GLU A 57 0.67 -17.58 2.31
N PRO A 58 1.83 -17.63 3.00
CA PRO A 58 3.09 -18.02 2.37
C PRO A 58 2.97 -19.44 1.78
N ASP A 59 3.48 -19.60 0.56
CA ASP A 59 3.45 -20.89 -0.17
C ASP A 59 4.67 -20.96 -1.10
N VAL A 60 4.90 -22.13 -1.69
CA VAL A 60 5.89 -22.36 -2.75
C VAL A 60 5.17 -23.00 -3.92
N ILE A 61 5.09 -22.31 -5.05
CA ILE A 61 4.49 -22.81 -6.29
C ILE A 61 5.57 -22.76 -7.39
N ASP A 62 5.76 -23.87 -8.08
CA ASP A 62 6.81 -24.02 -9.12
C ASP A 62 8.22 -23.63 -8.62
N GLY A 63 8.53 -23.94 -7.34
CA GLY A 63 9.81 -23.59 -6.72
C GLY A 63 9.97 -22.09 -6.38
N ILE A 64 8.93 -21.29 -6.54
CA ILE A 64 8.93 -19.85 -6.24
C ILE A 64 8.19 -19.59 -4.94
N SER A 65 8.87 -19.00 -3.95
CA SER A 65 8.25 -18.53 -2.71
C SER A 65 7.37 -17.32 -2.98
N LEU A 66 6.11 -17.36 -2.56
CA LEU A 66 5.13 -16.32 -2.80
C LEU A 66 4.04 -16.29 -1.71
N ASN A 67 3.19 -15.28 -1.73
CA ASN A 67 1.93 -15.29 -1.00
C ASN A 67 0.84 -15.86 -1.93
N SER A 68 0.38 -17.07 -1.60
CA SER A 68 -0.72 -17.74 -2.29
C SER A 68 -2.06 -17.20 -1.81
N VAL A 69 -3.03 -17.08 -2.72
CA VAL A 69 -4.38 -16.60 -2.40
C VAL A 69 -5.40 -17.72 -2.56
N ALA A 70 -6.20 -17.96 -1.53
CA ALA A 70 -7.27 -18.97 -1.54
C ALA A 70 -8.52 -18.42 -2.26
N TYR A 71 -8.41 -18.17 -3.57
CA TYR A 71 -9.46 -17.54 -4.39
C TYR A 71 -10.80 -18.27 -4.34
N GLY A 72 -10.78 -19.60 -4.38
CA GLY A 72 -11.98 -20.43 -4.32
C GLY A 72 -12.77 -20.27 -3.03
N LYS A 73 -12.10 -20.00 -1.90
CA LYS A 73 -12.74 -19.74 -0.60
C LYS A 73 -13.12 -18.25 -0.48
N LEU A 74 -12.25 -17.34 -0.90
CA LEU A 74 -12.44 -15.89 -0.79
C LEU A 74 -13.71 -15.44 -1.54
N ARG A 75 -13.99 -15.99 -2.74
CA ARG A 75 -15.17 -15.65 -3.52
C ARG A 75 -16.51 -15.87 -2.82
N LEU A 76 -16.53 -16.76 -1.81
CA LEU A 76 -17.74 -17.13 -1.06
C LEU A 76 -17.89 -16.33 0.24
N ASP A 77 -16.90 -15.50 0.59
CA ASP A 77 -16.93 -14.74 1.83
C ASP A 77 -17.80 -13.49 1.71
N PRO A 78 -18.87 -13.36 2.51
CA PRO A 78 -19.77 -12.21 2.45
C PRO A 78 -19.09 -10.88 2.76
N VAL A 79 -17.98 -10.88 3.54
CA VAL A 79 -17.19 -9.69 3.85
C VAL A 79 -16.60 -9.08 2.57
N PHE A 80 -16.25 -9.92 1.58
CA PHE A 80 -15.73 -9.42 0.29
C PHE A 80 -16.80 -8.63 -0.48
N HIS A 81 -18.04 -9.11 -0.51
CA HIS A 81 -19.16 -8.40 -1.14
C HIS A 81 -19.57 -7.13 -0.38
N GLN A 82 -19.43 -7.13 0.96
CA GLN A 82 -19.66 -5.93 1.77
C GLN A 82 -18.61 -4.85 1.45
N LEU A 83 -17.34 -5.24 1.36
CA LEU A 83 -16.25 -4.34 0.97
C LEU A 83 -16.48 -3.71 -0.41
N GLU A 84 -16.89 -4.51 -1.42
CA GLU A 84 -17.25 -4.00 -2.75
C GLU A 84 -18.40 -3.00 -2.69
N SER A 85 -19.40 -3.26 -1.88
CA SER A 85 -20.55 -2.38 -1.72
C SER A 85 -20.17 -1.05 -1.08
N LYS A 86 -19.26 -1.06 -0.09
CA LYS A 86 -18.72 0.15 0.53
C LYS A 86 -17.89 0.97 -0.46
N LEU A 87 -17.03 0.33 -1.26
CA LEU A 87 -16.25 1.01 -2.31
C LEU A 87 -17.17 1.70 -3.33
N ARG A 88 -18.24 1.04 -3.74
CA ARG A 88 -19.20 1.61 -4.69
C ARG A 88 -19.81 2.92 -4.20
N LEU A 89 -20.01 3.08 -2.89
CA LEU A 89 -20.62 4.26 -2.27
C LEU A 89 -19.61 5.33 -1.85
N PHE A 90 -18.30 4.99 -1.77
CA PHE A 90 -17.29 5.90 -1.28
C PHE A 90 -16.83 6.89 -2.36
N SER A 91 -17.00 8.18 -2.13
CA SER A 91 -16.48 9.23 -3.01
C SER A 91 -14.99 9.47 -2.79
N PRO A 92 -14.11 9.23 -3.80
CA PRO A 92 -12.68 9.50 -3.71
C PRO A 92 -12.32 10.98 -3.48
N THR A 93 -13.27 11.90 -3.71
CA THR A 93 -13.08 13.34 -3.45
C THR A 93 -12.90 13.65 -1.97
N LYS A 94 -13.26 12.72 -1.08
CA LYS A 94 -13.02 12.82 0.37
C LYS A 94 -11.55 12.65 0.74
N LEU A 95 -10.75 12.02 -0.12
CA LEU A 95 -9.31 11.83 0.09
C LEU A 95 -8.58 13.16 -0.15
N ARG A 96 -7.85 13.62 0.85
CA ARG A 96 -7.24 14.96 0.83
C ARG A 96 -5.77 14.94 0.48
N THR A 97 -5.01 14.05 1.15
CA THR A 97 -3.55 13.99 0.99
C THR A 97 -3.14 13.08 -0.16
N HIS A 98 -1.92 13.27 -0.65
CA HIS A 98 -1.31 12.38 -1.64
C HIS A 98 -1.22 10.94 -1.12
N GLN A 99 -0.82 10.76 0.13
CA GLN A 99 -0.69 9.44 0.77
C GLN A 99 -2.04 8.73 0.91
N GLU A 100 -3.11 9.45 1.29
CA GLU A 100 -4.47 8.87 1.34
C GLU A 100 -4.91 8.37 -0.05
N LYS A 101 -4.72 9.19 -1.08
CA LYS A 101 -5.07 8.83 -2.46
C LYS A 101 -4.27 7.63 -2.95
N LEU A 102 -2.95 7.63 -2.73
CA LEU A 102 -2.07 6.57 -3.18
C LEU A 102 -2.39 5.24 -2.48
N ALA A 103 -2.49 5.23 -1.14
CA ALA A 103 -2.86 4.05 -0.38
C ALA A 103 -4.25 3.51 -0.78
N PHE A 104 -5.23 4.40 -0.95
CA PHE A 104 -6.58 4.04 -1.38
C PHE A 104 -6.57 3.32 -2.73
N TRP A 105 -5.96 3.92 -3.75
CA TRP A 105 -5.99 3.36 -5.10
C TRP A 105 -5.14 2.10 -5.26
N ILE A 106 -4.06 1.92 -4.48
CA ILE A 106 -3.33 0.64 -4.40
C ILE A 106 -4.24 -0.46 -3.86
N ASN A 107 -4.95 -0.22 -2.76
CA ASN A 107 -5.89 -1.20 -2.20
C ASN A 107 -7.02 -1.50 -3.18
N VAL A 108 -7.62 -0.50 -3.80
CA VAL A 108 -8.70 -0.67 -4.79
C VAL A 108 -8.23 -1.52 -5.97
N TYR A 109 -7.03 -1.24 -6.50
CA TYR A 109 -6.45 -2.05 -7.59
C TYR A 109 -6.34 -3.53 -7.18
N ASN A 110 -5.78 -3.78 -6.00
CA ASN A 110 -5.57 -5.14 -5.49
C ASN A 110 -6.91 -5.87 -5.22
N ILE A 111 -7.89 -5.18 -4.64
CA ILE A 111 -9.25 -5.72 -4.44
C ILE A 111 -9.87 -6.07 -5.79
N PHE A 112 -9.75 -5.22 -6.80
CA PHE A 112 -10.32 -5.45 -8.12
C PHE A 112 -9.58 -6.54 -8.90
N ALA A 113 -8.26 -6.66 -8.75
CA ALA A 113 -7.50 -7.78 -9.31
C ALA A 113 -7.97 -9.12 -8.71
N VAL A 114 -8.11 -9.19 -7.39
CA VAL A 114 -8.67 -10.35 -6.68
C VAL A 114 -10.10 -10.62 -7.15
N LYS A 115 -10.93 -9.59 -7.29
CA LYS A 115 -12.31 -9.73 -7.79
C LYS A 115 -12.39 -10.36 -9.18
N ILE A 116 -11.56 -9.91 -10.11
CA ILE A 116 -11.50 -10.50 -11.46
C ILE A 116 -11.21 -11.99 -11.38
N VAL A 117 -10.21 -12.36 -10.55
CA VAL A 117 -9.84 -13.78 -10.39
C VAL A 117 -10.97 -14.58 -9.74
N THR A 118 -11.54 -14.09 -8.64
CA THR A 118 -12.62 -14.79 -7.92
C THR A 118 -13.88 -14.96 -8.75
N ALA A 119 -14.23 -13.97 -9.58
CA ALA A 119 -15.39 -14.03 -10.47
C ALA A 119 -15.24 -15.05 -11.61
N ASN A 120 -13.99 -15.40 -11.97
CA ASN A 120 -13.68 -16.30 -13.08
C ASN A 120 -12.99 -17.61 -12.61
N TYR A 121 -12.96 -17.85 -11.30
CA TYR A 121 -12.30 -19.01 -10.72
C TYR A 121 -13.11 -20.30 -10.95
N PRO A 122 -12.49 -21.45 -11.31
CA PRO A 122 -11.05 -21.67 -11.48
C PRO A 122 -10.52 -21.19 -12.84
N LEU A 123 -9.29 -20.60 -12.83
CA LEU A 123 -8.57 -20.20 -14.05
C LEU A 123 -7.06 -20.46 -13.90
N LYS A 124 -6.40 -20.68 -15.04
CA LYS A 124 -4.94 -20.93 -15.05
C LYS A 124 -4.12 -19.64 -15.01
N SER A 125 -4.65 -18.53 -15.49
CA SER A 125 -4.01 -17.22 -15.55
C SER A 125 -5.06 -16.13 -15.63
N ILE A 126 -4.83 -14.98 -14.99
CA ILE A 126 -5.69 -13.80 -15.14
C ILE A 126 -5.84 -13.37 -16.62
N LYS A 127 -4.82 -13.62 -17.44
CA LYS A 127 -4.83 -13.33 -18.89
C LYS A 127 -5.89 -14.11 -19.66
N ASN A 128 -6.41 -15.20 -19.10
CA ASN A 128 -7.50 -15.97 -19.74
C ASN A 128 -8.86 -15.24 -19.65
N VAL A 129 -8.97 -14.19 -18.82
CA VAL A 129 -10.17 -13.38 -18.72
C VAL A 129 -10.16 -12.32 -19.82
N GLY A 130 -11.28 -12.19 -20.56
CA GLY A 130 -11.45 -11.16 -21.61
C GLY A 130 -11.40 -11.67 -23.04
N GLY A 131 -10.89 -12.87 -23.28
CA GLY A 131 -10.90 -13.51 -24.63
C GLY A 131 -9.95 -12.85 -25.64
N LEU A 132 -10.18 -13.14 -26.92
CA LEU A 132 -9.26 -12.77 -28.03
C LEU A 132 -9.17 -11.26 -28.31
N PHE A 133 -10.21 -10.50 -27.98
CA PHE A 133 -10.33 -9.10 -28.43
C PHE A 133 -10.18 -8.06 -27.35
N LYS A 134 -10.19 -8.46 -26.06
CA LYS A 134 -10.13 -7.50 -24.97
C LYS A 134 -9.21 -7.97 -23.85
N SER A 135 -8.17 -7.17 -23.60
CA SER A 135 -7.28 -7.40 -22.46
C SER A 135 -8.04 -7.33 -21.14
N VAL A 136 -7.78 -8.27 -20.24
CA VAL A 136 -8.35 -8.30 -18.88
C VAL A 136 -8.18 -6.96 -18.15
N TRP A 137 -7.03 -6.30 -18.34
CA TRP A 137 -6.74 -5.00 -17.70
C TRP A 137 -7.69 -3.88 -18.12
N LYS A 138 -8.31 -3.97 -19.32
CA LYS A 138 -9.28 -2.99 -19.85
C LYS A 138 -10.73 -3.33 -19.57
N ILE A 139 -11.00 -4.46 -18.92
CA ILE A 139 -12.35 -4.83 -18.47
C ILE A 139 -12.70 -4.03 -17.21
N LYS A 140 -13.93 -3.51 -17.12
CA LYS A 140 -14.40 -2.84 -15.89
C LYS A 140 -14.46 -3.85 -14.74
N ALA A 141 -13.58 -3.68 -13.76
CA ALA A 141 -13.35 -4.61 -12.65
C ALA A 141 -14.27 -4.32 -11.45
N GLY A 142 -14.58 -3.05 -11.22
CA GLY A 142 -15.41 -2.66 -10.08
C GLY A 142 -15.86 -1.20 -10.14
N THR A 143 -16.55 -0.77 -9.09
CA THR A 143 -17.13 0.58 -8.99
C THR A 143 -16.63 1.27 -7.73
N VAL A 144 -16.24 2.53 -7.85
CA VAL A 144 -15.85 3.41 -6.74
C VAL A 144 -16.60 4.72 -6.89
N GLY A 145 -17.35 5.12 -5.87
CA GLY A 145 -18.10 6.38 -5.88
C GLY A 145 -19.08 6.52 -7.04
N GLY A 146 -19.67 5.41 -7.49
CA GLY A 146 -20.59 5.37 -8.63
C GLY A 146 -19.93 5.16 -9.99
N GLU A 147 -18.60 5.40 -10.12
CA GLU A 147 -17.85 5.27 -11.37
C GLU A 147 -17.21 3.88 -11.52
N LYS A 148 -17.26 3.32 -12.74
CA LYS A 148 -16.67 2.02 -13.07
C LYS A 148 -15.22 2.17 -13.50
N TYR A 149 -14.33 1.37 -12.91
CA TYR A 149 -12.89 1.36 -13.20
C TYR A 149 -12.44 -0.01 -13.71
N SER A 150 -11.49 0.01 -14.66
CA SER A 150 -10.66 -1.13 -15.03
C SER A 150 -9.32 -1.04 -14.26
N LEU A 151 -8.54 -2.13 -14.26
CA LEU A 151 -7.19 -2.11 -13.70
C LEU A 151 -6.29 -1.12 -14.47
N ASP A 152 -6.39 -1.09 -15.79
CA ASP A 152 -5.64 -0.18 -16.67
C ASP A 152 -5.92 1.30 -16.34
N GLU A 153 -7.17 1.68 -16.11
CA GLU A 153 -7.53 3.05 -15.73
C GLU A 153 -6.98 3.44 -14.36
N ILE A 154 -6.97 2.51 -13.39
CA ILE A 154 -6.41 2.77 -12.07
C ILE A 154 -4.87 2.88 -12.16
N GLU A 155 -4.21 1.93 -12.83
CA GLU A 155 -2.76 1.91 -12.93
C GLU A 155 -2.22 3.08 -13.75
N HIS A 156 -2.64 3.19 -15.01
CA HIS A 156 -2.09 4.21 -15.93
C HIS A 156 -2.77 5.56 -15.79
N GLY A 157 -4.06 5.57 -15.46
CA GLY A 157 -4.84 6.81 -15.33
C GLY A 157 -4.63 7.53 -13.99
N ILE A 158 -4.35 6.79 -12.91
CA ILE A 158 -4.27 7.34 -11.56
C ILE A 158 -2.91 7.09 -10.93
N LEU A 159 -2.55 5.83 -10.61
CA LEU A 159 -1.40 5.50 -9.77
C LEU A 159 -0.06 5.96 -10.37
N ARG A 160 0.22 5.66 -11.65
CA ARG A 160 1.45 6.08 -12.32
C ARG A 160 1.61 7.60 -12.38
N LYS A 161 0.50 8.33 -12.51
CA LYS A 161 0.51 9.80 -12.50
C LYS A 161 0.82 10.39 -11.12
N MET A 162 0.74 9.59 -10.07
CA MET A 162 1.12 10.00 -8.72
C MET A 162 2.63 9.97 -8.49
N GLY A 163 3.41 9.39 -9.42
CA GLY A 163 4.87 9.56 -9.50
C GLY A 163 5.69 8.75 -8.50
N ASP A 164 5.12 7.72 -7.87
CA ASP A 164 5.88 6.81 -6.99
C ASP A 164 6.11 5.45 -7.67
N PRO A 165 7.34 5.14 -8.17
CA PRO A 165 7.60 3.89 -8.88
C PRO A 165 7.44 2.63 -8.02
N ARG A 166 7.42 2.75 -6.69
CA ARG A 166 7.21 1.61 -5.79
C ARG A 166 5.83 0.97 -5.93
N ILE A 167 4.88 1.65 -6.57
CA ILE A 167 3.56 1.07 -6.89
C ILE A 167 3.69 -0.23 -7.67
N HIS A 168 4.70 -0.38 -8.55
CA HIS A 168 4.89 -1.57 -9.38
C HIS A 168 5.24 -2.84 -8.58
N THR A 169 5.57 -2.70 -7.30
CA THR A 169 5.70 -3.84 -6.37
C THR A 169 4.55 -3.94 -5.38
N ALA A 170 3.66 -2.95 -5.34
CA ALA A 170 2.52 -2.88 -4.42
C ALA A 170 1.20 -3.33 -5.04
N ILE A 171 1.02 -3.11 -6.37
CA ILE A 171 -0.13 -3.62 -7.12
C ILE A 171 0.16 -5.02 -7.69
N VAL A 172 -0.87 -5.87 -7.74
CA VAL A 172 -0.69 -7.29 -8.09
C VAL A 172 -1.56 -7.70 -9.27
N CYS A 173 -1.01 -8.57 -10.13
CA CYS A 173 -1.70 -9.14 -11.29
C CYS A 173 -2.08 -10.62 -11.10
N ALA A 174 -2.08 -11.12 -9.86
CA ALA A 174 -2.46 -12.48 -9.50
C ALA A 174 -1.63 -13.59 -10.18
N SER A 175 -0.40 -13.31 -10.62
CA SER A 175 0.50 -14.30 -11.23
C SER A 175 1.65 -14.70 -10.30
N ILE A 176 2.25 -15.88 -10.55
CA ILE A 176 3.38 -16.41 -9.76
C ILE A 176 4.56 -15.43 -9.74
N SER A 177 4.90 -14.83 -10.89
CA SER A 177 6.02 -13.87 -10.98
C SER A 177 5.68 -12.45 -10.53
N CYS A 178 4.42 -12.19 -10.16
CA CYS A 178 4.00 -10.91 -9.63
C CYS A 178 4.58 -10.65 -8.23
N PRO A 179 4.75 -9.40 -7.80
CA PRO A 179 4.94 -9.08 -6.39
C PRO A 179 3.88 -9.76 -5.51
N ASN A 180 4.23 -10.05 -4.28
CA ASN A 180 3.30 -10.67 -3.35
C ASN A 180 2.13 -9.73 -3.02
N LEU A 181 0.90 -10.25 -3.02
CA LEU A 181 -0.19 -9.53 -2.40
C LEU A 181 0.16 -9.33 -0.91
N SER A 182 0.16 -8.07 -0.47
CA SER A 182 0.42 -7.74 0.93
C SER A 182 -0.62 -8.40 1.83
N LYS A 183 -0.19 -8.87 3.01
CA LYS A 183 -1.09 -9.43 4.05
C LYS A 183 -1.79 -8.35 4.88
N LYS A 184 -1.56 -7.07 4.56
CA LYS A 184 -2.17 -5.90 5.21
C LYS A 184 -2.56 -4.88 4.14
N ALA A 185 -3.67 -4.19 4.37
CA ALA A 185 -4.05 -3.03 3.58
C ALA A 185 -2.98 -1.93 3.67
N TYR A 186 -2.79 -1.20 2.59
CA TYR A 186 -1.94 0.01 2.60
C TYR A 186 -2.66 1.13 3.36
N LYS A 187 -1.94 1.80 4.26
CA LYS A 187 -2.45 2.86 5.12
C LYS A 187 -1.65 4.14 4.91
N SER A 188 -2.31 5.26 4.81
CA SER A 188 -1.67 6.56 4.53
C SER A 188 -0.53 6.90 5.49
N GLU A 189 -0.73 6.62 6.77
CA GLU A 189 0.24 6.90 7.84
C GLU A 189 1.47 5.97 7.83
N LYS A 190 1.38 4.82 7.15
CA LYS A 190 2.45 3.80 7.04
C LYS A 190 2.90 3.55 5.60
N LEU A 191 2.39 4.34 4.65
CA LEU A 191 2.51 4.04 3.23
C LEU A 191 3.96 3.92 2.79
N ASN A 192 4.83 4.86 3.18
CA ASN A 192 6.25 4.81 2.80
C ASN A 192 6.94 3.55 3.32
N GLU A 193 6.72 3.20 4.59
CA GLU A 193 7.27 1.97 5.19
C GLU A 193 6.75 0.72 4.45
N GLN A 194 5.45 0.67 4.15
CA GLN A 194 4.84 -0.47 3.46
C GLN A 194 5.36 -0.62 2.03
N LEU A 195 5.52 0.49 1.29
CA LEU A 195 6.06 0.47 -0.07
C LEU A 195 7.54 0.08 -0.10
N ASP A 196 8.35 0.58 0.84
CA ASP A 196 9.77 0.22 0.96
C ASP A 196 9.95 -1.25 1.31
N MET A 197 9.15 -1.76 2.25
CA MET A 197 9.15 -3.17 2.61
C MET A 197 8.77 -4.06 1.42
N GLN A 198 7.70 -3.70 0.72
CA GLN A 198 7.21 -4.46 -0.44
C GLN A 198 8.23 -4.51 -1.58
N MET A 199 8.91 -3.39 -1.86
CA MET A 199 9.99 -3.32 -2.84
C MET A 199 11.17 -4.20 -2.41
N SER A 200 11.57 -4.11 -1.14
CA SER A 200 12.69 -4.89 -0.59
C SER A 200 12.40 -6.38 -0.60
N ASP A 201 11.19 -6.80 -0.18
CA ASP A 201 10.76 -8.20 -0.18
C ASP A 201 10.72 -8.78 -1.60
N PHE A 202 10.24 -7.99 -2.55
CA PHE A 202 10.20 -8.40 -3.96
C PHE A 202 11.61 -8.60 -4.51
N LEU A 203 12.51 -7.63 -4.32
CA LEU A 203 13.89 -7.69 -4.81
C LEU A 203 14.73 -8.75 -4.09
N ALA A 204 14.40 -9.12 -2.86
CA ALA A 204 15.05 -10.19 -2.13
C ALA A 204 14.73 -11.59 -2.68
N ASN A 205 13.64 -11.74 -3.46
CA ASN A 205 13.24 -13.02 -4.04
C ASN A 205 14.02 -13.31 -5.34
N PRO A 206 14.94 -14.31 -5.35
CA PRO A 206 15.82 -14.55 -6.49
C PRO A 206 15.10 -15.14 -7.71
N ASN A 207 13.88 -15.65 -7.53
CA ASN A 207 13.13 -16.33 -8.58
C ASN A 207 12.09 -15.45 -9.28
N LYS A 208 11.87 -14.22 -8.78
CA LYS A 208 10.92 -13.28 -9.41
C LYS A 208 11.29 -11.80 -9.30
N GLY A 209 12.08 -11.38 -8.32
CA GLY A 209 12.47 -9.97 -8.12
C GLY A 209 13.84 -9.66 -8.70
N MET A 210 14.89 -10.16 -8.06
CA MET A 210 16.27 -9.92 -8.47
C MET A 210 17.19 -11.10 -8.14
N ARG A 211 18.05 -11.47 -9.09
CA ARG A 211 19.16 -12.40 -8.90
C ARG A 211 20.44 -11.83 -9.54
N VAL A 212 21.58 -12.07 -8.90
CA VAL A 212 22.90 -11.79 -9.45
C VAL A 212 23.56 -13.10 -9.85
N ASP A 213 23.78 -13.29 -11.13
CA ASP A 213 24.63 -14.35 -11.65
C ASP A 213 26.08 -13.85 -11.65
N ASN A 214 26.96 -14.54 -10.96
CA ASN A 214 28.38 -14.19 -10.83
C ASN A 214 29.23 -15.45 -10.96
N ASN A 215 29.23 -16.03 -12.15
CA ASN A 215 30.09 -17.16 -12.51
C ASN A 215 31.16 -16.73 -13.51
N GLN A 216 32.15 -17.59 -13.74
CA GLN A 216 33.27 -17.28 -14.68
C GLN A 216 32.81 -16.97 -16.11
N GLN A 217 31.63 -17.45 -16.51
CA GLN A 217 31.10 -17.33 -17.87
C GLN A 217 30.07 -16.19 -18.00
N SER A 218 29.48 -15.73 -16.91
CA SER A 218 28.41 -14.73 -16.96
C SER A 218 28.37 -13.90 -15.68
N LYS A 219 28.57 -12.59 -15.84
CA LYS A 219 28.32 -11.59 -14.79
C LYS A 219 27.11 -10.76 -15.21
N ARG A 220 25.97 -10.92 -14.55
CA ARG A 220 24.78 -10.15 -14.89
C ARG A 220 23.82 -10.03 -13.70
N ILE A 221 22.99 -9.01 -13.78
CA ILE A 221 21.85 -8.84 -12.89
C ILE A 221 20.60 -9.27 -13.65
N LEU A 222 19.87 -10.22 -13.10
CA LEU A 222 18.55 -10.62 -13.60
C LEU A 222 17.49 -9.94 -12.76
N LEU A 223 16.67 -9.12 -13.39
CA LEU A 223 15.53 -8.44 -12.75
C LEU A 223 14.21 -9.01 -13.26
N SER A 224 13.15 -8.76 -12.47
CA SER A 224 11.79 -8.95 -12.97
C SER A 224 11.55 -8.12 -14.21
N PRO A 225 10.83 -8.65 -15.24
CA PRO A 225 10.40 -7.88 -16.40
C PRO A 225 9.57 -6.63 -16.07
N ILE A 226 8.99 -6.54 -14.88
CA ILE A 226 8.27 -5.34 -14.40
C ILE A 226 9.18 -4.10 -14.49
N PHE A 227 10.46 -4.22 -14.17
CA PHE A 227 11.42 -3.11 -14.25
C PHE A 227 11.75 -2.68 -15.68
N ASP A 228 11.54 -3.55 -16.67
CA ASP A 228 11.64 -3.23 -18.09
C ASP A 228 10.35 -2.57 -18.61
N TRP A 229 9.21 -3.20 -18.34
CA TRP A 229 7.91 -2.73 -18.82
C TRP A 229 7.57 -1.31 -18.33
N PHE A 230 8.03 -0.96 -17.13
CA PHE A 230 7.79 0.34 -16.51
C PHE A 230 9.05 1.18 -16.32
N ALA A 231 10.10 0.94 -17.13
CA ALA A 231 11.39 1.62 -17.03
C ALA A 231 11.29 3.15 -17.04
N GLU A 232 10.30 3.70 -17.76
CA GLU A 232 10.03 5.15 -17.83
C GLU A 232 9.73 5.77 -16.48
N ASP A 233 9.00 5.06 -15.61
CA ASP A 233 8.56 5.59 -14.30
C ASP A 233 9.75 5.75 -13.34
N PHE A 234 10.88 5.08 -13.61
CA PHE A 234 12.11 5.18 -12.80
C PHE A 234 13.08 6.27 -13.29
N LYS A 235 12.85 6.89 -14.46
CA LYS A 235 13.80 7.85 -15.08
C LYS A 235 14.05 9.07 -14.20
N SER A 236 13.01 9.62 -13.58
CA SER A 236 13.15 10.80 -12.69
C SER A 236 14.05 10.54 -11.49
N SER A 237 14.18 9.27 -11.06
CA SER A 237 15.03 8.83 -9.97
C SER A 237 16.42 8.36 -10.42
N GLY A 238 16.78 8.59 -11.69
CA GLY A 238 18.06 8.20 -12.28
C GLY A 238 18.10 6.77 -12.84
N GLY A 239 16.93 6.23 -13.16
CA GLY A 239 16.74 4.90 -13.77
C GLY A 239 16.65 3.76 -12.76
N VAL A 240 16.24 2.59 -13.26
CA VAL A 240 15.97 1.39 -12.46
C VAL A 240 17.13 1.04 -11.53
N ARG A 241 18.35 0.93 -12.06
CA ARG A 241 19.56 0.52 -11.32
C ARG A 241 19.81 1.40 -10.08
N LYS A 242 19.68 2.72 -10.23
CA LYS A 242 19.88 3.67 -9.15
C LYS A 242 18.73 3.62 -8.15
N PHE A 243 17.50 3.54 -8.65
CA PHE A 243 16.31 3.54 -7.81
C PHE A 243 16.23 2.32 -6.89
N ILE A 244 16.52 1.11 -7.39
CA ILE A 244 16.37 -0.13 -6.60
C ILE A 244 17.52 -0.35 -5.59
N LYS A 245 18.65 0.36 -5.72
CA LYS A 245 19.85 0.16 -4.89
C LYS A 245 19.59 0.19 -3.37
N PRO A 246 18.78 1.08 -2.79
CA PRO A 246 18.46 1.07 -1.36
C PRO A 246 17.72 -0.19 -0.89
N TYR A 247 16.95 -0.81 -1.79
CA TYR A 247 16.01 -1.90 -1.48
C TYR A 247 16.60 -3.29 -1.66
N VAL A 248 17.71 -3.42 -2.38
CA VAL A 248 18.30 -4.74 -2.61
C VAL A 248 19.08 -5.23 -1.40
N PRO A 249 19.17 -6.56 -1.18
CA PRO A 249 20.04 -7.14 -0.15
C PRO A 249 21.48 -6.62 -0.27
N THR A 250 22.10 -6.29 0.85
CA THR A 250 23.45 -5.66 0.91
C THR A 250 24.48 -6.43 0.07
N ARG A 251 24.42 -7.76 0.06
CA ARG A 251 25.32 -8.62 -0.74
C ARG A 251 25.27 -8.37 -2.26
N HIS A 252 24.19 -7.74 -2.76
CA HIS A 252 24.01 -7.48 -4.19
C HIS A 252 24.27 -6.03 -4.60
N ARG A 253 24.49 -5.11 -3.64
CA ARG A 253 24.67 -3.68 -3.93
C ARG A 253 25.87 -3.40 -4.83
N HIS A 254 26.98 -4.11 -4.62
CA HIS A 254 28.18 -3.94 -5.44
C HIS A 254 27.93 -4.26 -6.92
N ALA A 255 27.08 -5.25 -7.23
CA ALA A 255 26.74 -5.57 -8.62
C ALA A 255 25.94 -4.45 -9.31
N LEU A 256 25.09 -3.73 -8.55
CA LEU A 256 24.38 -2.55 -9.06
C LEU A 256 25.33 -1.35 -9.29
N GLU A 257 26.42 -1.26 -8.56
CA GLU A 257 27.41 -0.19 -8.70
C GLU A 257 28.42 -0.46 -9.84
N ASN A 258 28.60 -1.73 -10.19
CA ASN A 258 29.57 -2.15 -11.18
C ASN A 258 28.92 -2.31 -12.56
N THR A 259 29.35 -1.51 -13.53
CA THR A 259 28.87 -1.55 -14.93
C THR A 259 29.19 -2.85 -15.67
N GLN A 260 30.13 -3.65 -15.15
CA GLN A 260 30.44 -4.99 -15.70
C GLN A 260 29.30 -6.02 -15.47
N TYR A 261 28.28 -5.67 -14.69
CA TYR A 261 27.07 -6.48 -14.53
C TYR A 261 25.93 -5.87 -15.35
N PRO A 262 25.75 -6.24 -16.61
CA PRO A 262 24.61 -5.80 -17.40
C PRO A 262 23.31 -6.31 -16.78
N ILE A 263 22.24 -5.52 -16.94
CA ILE A 263 20.89 -5.94 -16.56
C ILE A 263 20.30 -6.78 -17.68
N SER A 264 19.72 -7.91 -17.33
CA SER A 264 18.86 -8.76 -18.14
C SER A 264 17.58 -9.04 -17.37
N TYR A 265 16.57 -9.59 -18.02
CA TYR A 265 15.28 -9.83 -17.38
C TYR A 265 14.99 -11.33 -17.32
N MET A 266 14.25 -11.72 -16.26
CA MET A 266 13.79 -13.09 -16.04
C MET A 266 12.59 -13.40 -16.95
N ASP A 267 12.31 -14.68 -17.17
CA ASP A 267 11.01 -15.10 -17.70
C ASP A 267 9.90 -14.78 -16.70
N TYR A 268 8.70 -14.47 -17.24
CA TYR A 268 7.55 -14.12 -16.40
C TYR A 268 6.50 -15.23 -16.43
N ASN A 269 6.31 -15.89 -15.30
CA ASN A 269 5.29 -16.94 -15.13
C ASN A 269 3.93 -16.30 -14.83
N TRP A 270 3.03 -16.33 -15.82
CA TRP A 270 1.67 -15.79 -15.76
C TRP A 270 0.65 -16.75 -15.10
N SER A 271 1.07 -17.95 -14.68
CA SER A 271 0.19 -18.87 -13.96
C SER A 271 -0.32 -18.23 -12.67
N ILE A 272 -1.55 -18.62 -12.28
CA ILE A 272 -2.20 -18.03 -11.10
C ILE A 272 -1.40 -18.31 -9.81
N ASN A 273 -1.32 -17.35 -8.93
CA ASN A 273 -0.59 -17.42 -7.66
C ASN A 273 -1.46 -17.94 -6.50
N GLY A 274 -2.40 -18.83 -6.74
CA GLY A 274 -3.30 -19.29 -5.68
C GLY A 274 -4.17 -20.47 -6.07
N ARG A 275 -5.08 -20.81 -5.15
CA ARG A 275 -5.96 -21.99 -5.20
C ARG A 275 -7.42 -21.59 -5.13
#